data_ba79d9e03fc8141a0c5daefa4af60d89
#
_entry.id   ba79d9e03fc8141a0c5daefa4af60d89
#
_cell.length_a   1.000
_cell.length_b   1.000
_cell.length_c   1.000
_cell.angle_alpha   90.00
_cell.angle_beta   90.00
_cell.angle_gamma   90.00
#
_symmetry.space_group_name_H-M   'P 1'
#
loop_
_entity.id
_entity.type
_entity.pdbx_description
1 polymer ?
#
loop_
_entity_poly.entity_id
_entity_poly.type
_entity_poly.pdbx_seq_one_letter_code
_entity_poly.pdbx_strand_id
1 'polypeptide(L)'
;TSAYGYYDAADCLQRRCFMKNLNKYILSFLLVASVLSFAQEAAEGEPTTIQGLLQLVEQGRTTEQGINAKREADFLANKNKQAAKLAAEKRELARQERIADQLEAEYKKNDAILVVKEAAYKKELGSLVELFGHLQSSAGEASSLFADSLTSAQYGREREKFLNDLSSKMSSATELPTIKELEGLWYELQREMVAGSEVVSFNANVINLDGESEDCVVTRVGLYNAICNGKYLEYIGSKGQYAFLGKQPEGRYVSSAKKLSKADVGEVIKFG
;
A
#
# COMPACT_ATOMS: atom_id res chain seq x y z
N THR A 1 10.42 -11.45 7.00
CA THR A 1 9.44 -12.04 6.07
C THR A 1 8.18 -12.39 6.83
N SER A 2 7.25 -11.48 6.97
CA SER A 2 5.81 -11.77 7.08
C SER A 2 5.05 -10.46 6.86
N ALA A 3 4.50 -10.33 5.67
CA ALA A 3 3.57 -9.26 5.32
C ALA A 3 2.21 -9.61 5.90
N TYR A 4 1.76 -8.93 6.94
CA TYR A 4 0.36 -8.88 7.34
C TYR A 4 -0.26 -7.63 6.71
N GLY A 5 -0.99 -7.87 5.61
CA GLY A 5 -1.81 -6.86 4.98
C GLY A 5 -2.95 -6.42 5.91
N TYR A 6 -3.07 -5.14 6.14
CA TYR A 6 -4.24 -4.49 6.69
C TYR A 6 -5.41 -4.71 5.73
N TYR A 7 -6.32 -5.61 6.08
CA TYR A 7 -7.60 -5.71 5.40
C TYR A 7 -8.50 -4.59 5.92
N ASP A 8 -8.73 -3.62 5.08
CA ASP A 8 -9.62 -2.49 5.33
C ASP A 8 -11.06 -3.01 5.55
N ALA A 9 -11.63 -2.73 6.73
CA ALA A 9 -13.00 -3.09 7.09
C ALA A 9 -14.05 -2.50 6.13
N ALA A 10 -13.69 -1.43 5.40
CA ALA A 10 -14.52 -0.81 4.39
C ALA A 10 -14.70 -1.71 3.14
N ASP A 11 -13.67 -2.47 2.75
CA ASP A 11 -13.72 -3.38 1.59
C ASP A 11 -14.61 -4.60 1.87
N CYS A 12 -14.68 -5.04 3.12
CA CYS A 12 -15.56 -6.15 3.54
C CYS A 12 -17.06 -5.77 3.50
N LEU A 13 -17.40 -4.53 3.86
CA LEU A 13 -18.77 -4.01 3.77
C LEU A 13 -19.21 -3.79 2.31
N GLN A 14 -18.31 -3.33 1.46
CA GLN A 14 -18.59 -3.07 0.05
C GLN A 14 -18.78 -4.38 -0.74
N ARG A 15 -18.02 -5.42 -0.45
CA ARG A 15 -18.20 -6.78 -1.03
C ARG A 15 -19.49 -7.45 -0.56
N ARG A 16 -19.93 -7.25 0.68
CA ARG A 16 -21.22 -7.77 1.19
C ARG A 16 -22.43 -7.10 0.54
N CYS A 17 -22.37 -5.80 0.25
CA CYS A 17 -23.41 -5.09 -0.50
C CYS A 17 -23.45 -5.51 -1.97
N PHE A 18 -22.30 -5.74 -2.61
CA PHE A 18 -22.23 -6.14 -4.01
C PHE A 18 -22.79 -7.56 -4.23
N MET A 19 -22.50 -8.51 -3.35
CA MET A 19 -23.04 -9.87 -3.46
C MET A 19 -24.55 -9.97 -3.18
N LYS A 20 -25.11 -9.12 -2.29
CA LYS A 20 -26.56 -9.06 -2.07
C LYS A 20 -27.32 -8.53 -3.29
N ASN A 21 -26.74 -7.61 -4.04
CA ASN A 21 -27.38 -7.07 -5.24
C ASN A 21 -27.19 -8.00 -6.45
N LEU A 22 -26.05 -8.67 -6.59
CA LEU A 22 -25.82 -9.63 -7.68
C LEU A 22 -26.81 -10.79 -7.65
N ASN A 23 -27.16 -11.30 -6.47
CA ASN A 23 -28.16 -12.38 -6.33
C ASN A 23 -29.60 -11.95 -6.72
N LYS A 24 -29.94 -10.68 -6.58
CA LYS A 24 -31.24 -10.13 -7.02
C LYS A 24 -31.32 -10.06 -8.53
N TYR A 25 -30.26 -9.73 -9.23
CA TYR A 25 -30.26 -9.65 -10.70
C TYR A 25 -30.15 -11.02 -11.36
N ILE A 26 -29.50 -11.99 -10.78
CA ILE A 26 -29.46 -13.39 -11.26
C ILE A 26 -30.82 -14.04 -11.10
N LEU A 27 -31.55 -13.80 -10.00
CA LEU A 27 -32.91 -14.33 -9.80
C LEU A 27 -33.91 -13.70 -10.75
N SER A 28 -33.78 -12.42 -11.10
CA SER A 28 -34.61 -11.70 -12.05
C SER A 28 -34.39 -12.16 -13.51
N PHE A 29 -33.17 -12.49 -13.89
CA PHE A 29 -32.82 -12.95 -15.23
C PHE A 29 -33.29 -14.40 -15.49
N LEU A 30 -33.27 -15.26 -14.47
CA LEU A 30 -33.78 -16.64 -14.56
C LEU A 30 -35.34 -16.69 -14.69
N LEU A 31 -36.05 -15.68 -14.17
CA LEU A 31 -37.53 -15.61 -14.27
C LEU A 31 -38.02 -15.14 -15.64
N VAL A 32 -37.20 -14.34 -16.36
CA VAL A 32 -37.56 -13.86 -17.71
C VAL A 32 -37.24 -14.91 -18.78
N ALA A 33 -36.24 -15.77 -18.57
CA ALA A 33 -35.90 -16.82 -19.52
C ALA A 33 -36.93 -17.99 -19.56
N SER A 34 -37.74 -18.14 -18.51
CA SER A 34 -38.75 -19.20 -18.43
C SER A 34 -40.10 -18.89 -19.14
N VAL A 35 -40.28 -17.65 -19.55
CA VAL A 35 -41.56 -17.22 -20.22
C VAL A 35 -41.45 -17.31 -21.76
N LEU A 36 -40.25 -17.46 -22.32
CA LEU A 36 -40.03 -17.51 -23.77
C LEU A 36 -40.05 -18.91 -24.39
N SER A 37 -40.29 -19.98 -23.60
CA SER A 37 -40.27 -21.36 -24.09
C SER A 37 -41.69 -21.96 -24.35
N PHE A 38 -42.75 -21.17 -24.28
CA PHE A 38 -44.13 -21.67 -24.45
C PHE A 38 -44.85 -21.21 -25.73
N ALA A 39 -44.11 -20.85 -26.75
CA ALA A 39 -44.75 -20.48 -28.02
C ALA A 39 -44.10 -21.22 -29.20
N GLN A 40 -44.26 -22.54 -29.24
CA GLN A 40 -44.11 -23.27 -30.49
C GLN A 40 -44.55 -24.72 -30.30
N GLU A 41 -45.84 -24.97 -30.37
CA GLU A 41 -46.41 -26.21 -30.89
C GLU A 41 -47.92 -26.05 -31.00
N ALA A 42 -48.40 -25.59 -32.13
CA ALA A 42 -49.76 -25.77 -32.56
C ALA A 42 -49.86 -25.59 -34.07
N ALA A 43 -49.60 -26.65 -34.77
CA ALA A 43 -50.08 -26.82 -36.14
C ALA A 43 -50.27 -28.31 -36.42
N GLU A 44 -51.20 -28.93 -35.71
CA GLU A 44 -51.82 -30.18 -36.19
C GLU A 44 -53.28 -29.85 -36.52
N GLY A 45 -53.66 -30.27 -37.72
CA GLY A 45 -54.86 -29.83 -38.39
C GLY A 45 -56.16 -30.00 -37.57
N GLU A 46 -57.04 -29.00 -37.68
CA GLU A 46 -58.38 -29.06 -37.11
C GLU A 46 -59.09 -30.32 -37.53
N PRO A 47 -59.68 -31.10 -36.61
CA PRO A 47 -60.42 -32.30 -36.94
C PRO A 47 -61.75 -31.91 -37.63
N THR A 48 -61.85 -32.27 -38.89
CA THR A 48 -63.05 -31.99 -39.73
C THR A 48 -64.26 -32.89 -39.42
N THR A 49 -64.11 -33.82 -38.45
CA THR A 49 -65.22 -34.74 -38.06
C THR A 49 -65.32 -34.81 -36.53
N ILE A 50 -66.61 -35.02 -36.06
CA ILE A 50 -66.93 -35.16 -34.62
C ILE A 50 -66.16 -36.33 -33.99
N GLN A 51 -65.90 -37.40 -34.74
CA GLN A 51 -65.12 -38.55 -34.28
C GLN A 51 -63.62 -38.21 -34.10
N GLY A 52 -63.06 -37.37 -34.96
CA GLY A 52 -61.70 -36.89 -34.82
C GLY A 52 -61.52 -35.98 -33.59
N LEU A 53 -62.52 -35.17 -33.31
CA LEU A 53 -62.54 -34.32 -32.10
C LEU A 53 -62.58 -35.18 -30.82
N LEU A 54 -63.40 -36.25 -30.81
CA LEU A 54 -63.52 -37.17 -29.69
C LEU A 54 -62.19 -37.89 -29.40
N GLN A 55 -61.49 -38.34 -30.44
CA GLN A 55 -60.13 -38.93 -30.30
C GLN A 55 -59.11 -37.95 -29.76
N LEU A 56 -59.15 -36.71 -30.21
CA LEU A 56 -58.24 -35.65 -29.72
C LEU A 56 -58.49 -35.32 -28.26
N VAL A 57 -59.73 -35.27 -27.83
CA VAL A 57 -60.15 -35.09 -26.41
C VAL A 57 -59.72 -36.26 -25.56
N GLU A 58 -59.80 -37.48 -26.06
CA GLU A 58 -59.39 -38.69 -25.35
C GLU A 58 -57.88 -38.80 -25.22
N GLN A 59 -57.13 -38.46 -26.27
CA GLN A 59 -55.67 -38.36 -26.25
C GLN A 59 -55.20 -37.22 -25.34
N GLY A 60 -55.84 -36.05 -25.40
CA GLY A 60 -55.58 -34.93 -24.49
C GLY A 60 -55.75 -35.33 -23.02
N ARG A 61 -56.85 -36.03 -22.72
CA ARG A 61 -57.17 -36.49 -21.37
C ARG A 61 -56.12 -37.47 -20.83
N THR A 62 -55.70 -38.43 -21.66
CA THR A 62 -54.64 -39.41 -21.23
C THR A 62 -53.27 -38.74 -21.07
N THR A 63 -52.92 -37.78 -21.95
CA THR A 63 -51.69 -37.01 -21.86
C THR A 63 -51.69 -36.12 -20.61
N GLU A 64 -52.78 -35.40 -20.36
CA GLU A 64 -52.92 -34.57 -19.15
C GLU A 64 -52.91 -35.39 -17.86
N GLN A 65 -53.53 -36.55 -17.82
CA GLN A 65 -53.44 -37.47 -16.68
C GLN A 65 -51.98 -37.91 -16.40
N GLY A 66 -51.22 -38.21 -17.46
CA GLY A 66 -49.79 -38.56 -17.33
C GLY A 66 -48.94 -37.37 -16.81
N ILE A 67 -49.22 -36.19 -17.35
CA ILE A 67 -48.52 -34.95 -16.90
C ILE A 67 -48.87 -34.64 -15.43
N ASN A 68 -50.11 -34.75 -15.04
CA ASN A 68 -50.55 -34.47 -13.68
C ASN A 68 -50.03 -35.51 -12.69
N ALA A 69 -50.02 -36.80 -13.03
CA ALA A 69 -49.41 -37.83 -12.20
C ALA A 69 -47.90 -37.61 -12.00
N LYS A 70 -47.19 -37.18 -13.06
CA LYS A 70 -45.75 -36.84 -12.95
C LYS A 70 -45.52 -35.57 -12.07
N ARG A 71 -46.31 -34.53 -12.24
CA ARG A 71 -46.26 -33.32 -11.41
C ARG A 71 -46.54 -33.64 -9.94
N GLU A 72 -47.50 -34.50 -9.64
CA GLU A 72 -47.81 -34.94 -8.28
C GLU A 72 -46.64 -35.73 -7.66
N ALA A 73 -46.10 -36.68 -8.40
CA ALA A 73 -44.92 -37.46 -7.97
C ALA A 73 -43.71 -36.57 -7.71
N ASP A 74 -43.42 -35.62 -8.62
CA ASP A 74 -42.34 -34.65 -8.48
C ASP A 74 -42.56 -33.70 -7.28
N PHE A 75 -43.80 -33.28 -7.05
CA PHE A 75 -44.16 -32.45 -5.89
C PHE A 75 -43.96 -33.20 -4.58
N LEU A 76 -44.43 -34.45 -4.47
CA LEU A 76 -44.28 -35.28 -3.28
C LEU A 76 -42.77 -35.57 -3.00
N ALA A 77 -42.01 -35.91 -4.04
CA ALA A 77 -40.59 -36.12 -3.92
C ALA A 77 -39.84 -34.85 -3.44
N ASN A 78 -40.21 -33.69 -3.96
CA ASN A 78 -39.60 -32.42 -3.56
C ASN A 78 -40.05 -31.99 -2.17
N LYS A 79 -41.30 -32.24 -1.77
CA LYS A 79 -41.81 -31.96 -0.42
C LYS A 79 -40.98 -32.69 0.66
N ASN A 80 -40.68 -33.97 0.44
CA ASN A 80 -39.87 -34.76 1.39
C ASN A 80 -38.37 -34.26 1.44
N LYS A 81 -37.83 -33.85 0.29
CA LYS A 81 -36.49 -33.26 0.21
C LYS A 81 -36.39 -31.88 0.87
N GLN A 82 -37.46 -31.07 0.80
CA GLN A 82 -37.48 -29.73 1.42
C GLN A 82 -37.37 -29.78 2.93
N ALA A 83 -38.01 -30.72 3.61
CA ALA A 83 -37.90 -30.88 5.04
C ALA A 83 -36.44 -31.22 5.48
N ALA A 84 -35.79 -32.10 4.73
CA ALA A 84 -34.40 -32.45 4.97
C ALA A 84 -33.44 -31.29 4.73
N LYS A 85 -33.65 -30.53 3.63
CA LYS A 85 -32.88 -29.30 3.33
C LYS A 85 -33.07 -28.24 4.41
N LEU A 86 -34.30 -27.97 4.83
CA LEU A 86 -34.60 -27.02 5.89
C LEU A 86 -33.91 -27.40 7.21
N ALA A 87 -33.92 -28.71 7.54
CA ALA A 87 -33.23 -29.19 8.74
C ALA A 87 -31.70 -29.04 8.64
N ALA A 88 -31.12 -29.23 7.45
CA ALA A 88 -29.70 -29.05 7.22
C ALA A 88 -29.30 -27.55 7.34
N GLU A 89 -30.07 -26.65 6.72
CA GLU A 89 -29.83 -25.21 6.79
C GLU A 89 -29.97 -24.66 8.23
N LYS A 90 -30.97 -25.14 8.98
CA LYS A 90 -31.11 -24.79 10.41
C LYS A 90 -29.93 -25.23 11.25
N ARG A 91 -29.35 -26.41 10.97
CA ARG A 91 -28.15 -26.89 11.67
C ARG A 91 -26.94 -26.03 11.32
N GLU A 92 -26.80 -25.67 10.06
CA GLU A 92 -25.70 -24.80 9.62
C GLU A 92 -25.84 -23.39 10.21
N LEU A 93 -27.04 -22.81 10.23
CA LEU A 93 -27.30 -21.54 10.90
C LEU A 93 -26.89 -21.60 12.38
N ALA A 94 -27.35 -22.61 13.12
CA ALA A 94 -27.01 -22.78 14.53
C ALA A 94 -25.50 -23.03 14.76
N ARG A 95 -24.80 -23.59 13.77
CA ARG A 95 -23.34 -23.72 13.80
C ARG A 95 -22.66 -22.37 13.63
N GLN A 96 -23.11 -21.58 12.67
CA GLN A 96 -22.58 -20.24 12.40
C GLN A 96 -22.84 -19.27 13.56
N GLU A 97 -24.02 -19.33 14.16
CA GLU A 97 -24.34 -18.56 15.38
C GLU A 97 -23.38 -18.87 16.53
N ARG A 98 -23.12 -20.16 16.79
CA ARG A 98 -22.16 -20.56 17.83
C ARG A 98 -20.73 -20.09 17.55
N ILE A 99 -20.28 -20.13 16.28
CA ILE A 99 -18.97 -19.62 15.88
C ILE A 99 -18.93 -18.11 16.08
N ALA A 100 -19.99 -17.38 15.71
CA ALA A 100 -20.07 -15.94 15.91
C ALA A 100 -19.98 -15.57 17.40
N ASP A 101 -20.73 -16.27 18.26
CA ASP A 101 -20.68 -16.05 19.72
C ASP A 101 -19.29 -16.32 20.30
N GLN A 102 -18.62 -17.38 19.83
CA GLN A 102 -17.25 -17.70 20.26
C GLN A 102 -16.26 -16.61 19.85
N LEU A 103 -16.33 -16.15 18.59
CA LEU A 103 -15.47 -15.10 18.09
C LEU A 103 -15.72 -13.77 18.79
N GLU A 104 -16.99 -13.45 19.09
CA GLU A 104 -17.33 -12.24 19.86
C GLU A 104 -16.78 -12.28 21.29
N ALA A 105 -16.86 -13.44 21.93
CA ALA A 105 -16.31 -13.64 23.27
C ALA A 105 -14.78 -13.54 23.26
N GLU A 106 -14.13 -14.11 22.26
CA GLU A 106 -12.67 -14.05 22.09
C GLU A 106 -12.22 -12.61 21.77
N TYR A 107 -12.96 -11.89 20.92
CA TYR A 107 -12.71 -10.47 20.65
C TYR A 107 -12.77 -9.63 21.93
N LYS A 108 -13.84 -9.76 22.72
CA LYS A 108 -13.99 -9.04 23.99
C LYS A 108 -12.84 -9.34 24.97
N LYS A 109 -12.43 -10.62 25.02
CA LYS A 109 -11.29 -11.03 25.86
C LYS A 109 -9.98 -10.40 25.39
N ASN A 110 -9.73 -10.40 24.09
CA ASN A 110 -8.52 -9.80 23.51
C ASN A 110 -8.49 -8.29 23.71
N ASP A 111 -9.63 -7.61 23.54
CA ASP A 111 -9.75 -6.19 23.78
C ASP A 111 -9.42 -5.81 25.22
N ALA A 112 -9.95 -6.56 26.20
CA ALA A 112 -9.62 -6.36 27.61
C ALA A 112 -8.12 -6.59 27.91
N ILE A 113 -7.50 -7.58 27.27
CA ILE A 113 -6.05 -7.86 27.39
C ILE A 113 -5.24 -6.72 26.77
N LEU A 114 -5.66 -6.17 25.62
CA LEU A 114 -4.99 -5.05 24.96
C LEU A 114 -4.98 -3.82 25.86
N VAL A 115 -6.12 -3.45 26.45
CA VAL A 115 -6.21 -2.30 27.38
C VAL A 115 -5.21 -2.43 28.54
N VAL A 116 -5.12 -3.61 29.13
CA VAL A 116 -4.17 -3.86 30.26
C VAL A 116 -2.72 -3.79 29.78
N LYS A 117 -2.43 -4.37 28.60
CA LYS A 117 -1.07 -4.36 28.05
C LYS A 117 -0.65 -2.97 27.59
N GLU A 118 -1.56 -2.18 27.01
CA GLU A 118 -1.29 -0.77 26.67
C GLU A 118 -1.00 0.09 27.91
N ALA A 119 -1.76 -0.10 28.98
CA ALA A 119 -1.51 0.61 30.22
C ALA A 119 -0.14 0.25 30.84
N ALA A 120 0.21 -1.04 30.83
CA ALA A 120 1.53 -1.50 31.27
C ALA A 120 2.64 -0.96 30.36
N TYR A 121 2.47 -1.01 29.05
CA TYR A 121 3.40 -0.46 28.07
C TYR A 121 3.64 1.04 28.27
N LYS A 122 2.56 1.84 28.42
CA LYS A 122 2.65 3.28 28.69
C LYS A 122 3.40 3.57 30.00
N LYS A 123 3.22 2.73 31.03
CA LYS A 123 3.92 2.87 32.30
C LYS A 123 5.42 2.57 32.16
N GLU A 124 5.78 1.51 31.44
CA GLU A 124 7.19 1.15 31.19
C GLU A 124 7.90 2.16 30.26
N LEU A 125 7.14 2.70 29.26
CA LEU A 125 7.67 3.76 28.40
C LEU A 125 8.00 5.05 29.18
N GLY A 126 7.23 5.41 30.18
CA GLY A 126 7.49 6.49 31.14
C GLY A 126 8.37 7.64 30.64
N SER A 127 9.56 7.77 31.17
CA SER A 127 10.55 8.79 30.80
C SER A 127 11.15 8.62 29.39
N LEU A 128 10.99 7.44 28.74
CA LEU A 128 11.49 7.22 27.39
C LEU A 128 10.67 7.98 26.33
N VAL A 129 9.42 8.30 26.59
CA VAL A 129 8.57 9.07 25.64
C VAL A 129 9.17 10.45 25.37
N GLU A 130 9.67 11.13 26.42
CA GLU A 130 10.33 12.43 26.28
C GLU A 130 11.63 12.31 25.46
N LEU A 131 12.44 11.27 25.76
CA LEU A 131 13.66 10.99 25.00
C LEU A 131 13.34 10.72 23.51
N PHE A 132 12.33 9.93 23.22
CA PHE A 132 11.93 9.66 21.83
C PHE A 132 11.41 10.91 21.13
N GLY A 133 10.75 11.81 21.82
CA GLY A 133 10.36 13.13 21.28
C GLY A 133 11.57 13.94 20.83
N HIS A 134 12.62 14.00 21.65
CA HIS A 134 13.87 14.67 21.28
C HIS A 134 14.59 13.99 20.12
N LEU A 135 14.66 12.66 20.13
CA LEU A 135 15.29 11.90 19.01
C LEU A 135 14.50 12.06 17.70
N GLN A 136 13.17 12.07 17.75
CA GLN A 136 12.31 12.36 16.62
C GLN A 136 12.61 13.73 16.01
N SER A 137 12.66 14.78 16.86
CA SER A 137 13.01 16.14 16.42
C SER A 137 14.38 16.17 15.77
N SER A 138 15.39 15.59 16.44
CA SER A 138 16.76 15.53 15.93
C SER A 138 16.87 14.78 14.59
N ALA A 139 16.14 13.67 14.43
CA ALA A 139 16.13 12.92 13.17
C ALA A 139 15.46 13.72 12.05
N GLY A 140 14.34 14.42 12.35
CA GLY A 140 13.65 15.27 11.39
C GLY A 140 14.47 16.48 10.96
N GLU A 141 15.13 17.15 11.91
CA GLU A 141 16.04 18.26 11.65
C GLU A 141 17.25 17.81 10.82
N ALA A 142 17.88 16.69 11.20
CA ALA A 142 19.00 16.13 10.45
C ALA A 142 18.58 15.76 9.01
N SER A 143 17.40 15.17 8.82
CA SER A 143 16.89 14.86 7.50
C SER A 143 16.75 16.12 6.63
N SER A 144 16.20 17.19 7.18
CA SER A 144 16.04 18.46 6.49
C SER A 144 17.38 19.10 6.14
N LEU A 145 18.35 19.07 7.06
CA LEU A 145 19.70 19.59 6.81
C LEU A 145 20.41 18.77 5.72
N PHE A 146 20.27 17.45 5.73
CA PHE A 146 20.93 16.60 4.74
C PHE A 146 20.28 16.68 3.36
N ALA A 147 19.01 17.05 3.28
CA ALA A 147 18.34 17.30 1.99
C ALA A 147 19.06 18.36 1.17
N ASP A 148 19.62 19.40 1.81
CA ASP A 148 20.30 20.52 1.17
C ASP A 148 21.81 20.54 1.37
N SER A 149 22.36 19.51 2.05
CA SER A 149 23.81 19.44 2.30
C SER A 149 24.60 19.08 1.04
N LEU A 150 25.74 19.76 0.84
CA LEU A 150 26.70 19.45 -0.22
C LEU A 150 27.17 17.99 -0.21
N THR A 151 27.22 17.37 0.96
CA THR A 151 27.64 15.98 1.12
C THR A 151 26.64 14.97 0.55
N SER A 152 25.39 15.38 0.32
CA SER A 152 24.34 14.50 -0.20
C SER A 152 24.55 14.10 -1.66
N ALA A 153 25.28 14.88 -2.44
CA ALA A 153 25.73 14.46 -3.76
C ALA A 153 26.76 13.31 -3.70
N GLN A 154 27.55 13.23 -2.64
CA GLN A 154 28.56 12.19 -2.41
C GLN A 154 27.98 10.92 -1.79
N TYR A 155 27.13 11.08 -0.77
CA TYR A 155 26.63 9.96 0.05
C TYR A 155 25.23 9.46 -0.37
N GLY A 156 24.58 10.15 -1.30
CA GLY A 156 23.25 9.79 -1.74
C GLY A 156 22.14 10.30 -0.82
N ARG A 157 20.89 10.18 -1.31
CA ARG A 157 19.69 10.63 -0.60
C ARG A 157 19.04 9.55 0.28
N GLU A 158 19.60 8.36 0.32
CA GLU A 158 19.06 7.27 1.13
C GLU A 158 19.10 7.59 2.63
N ARG A 159 20.10 8.37 3.06
CA ARG A 159 20.22 8.84 4.44
C ARG A 159 19.08 9.78 4.86
N GLU A 160 18.66 10.69 3.95
CA GLU A 160 17.50 11.55 4.17
C GLU A 160 16.23 10.72 4.38
N LYS A 161 16.02 9.75 3.50
CA LYS A 161 14.89 8.83 3.60
C LYS A 161 14.92 8.03 4.91
N PHE A 162 16.07 7.47 5.27
CA PHE A 162 16.25 6.73 6.52
C PHE A 162 15.86 7.56 7.75
N LEU A 163 16.31 8.83 7.81
CA LEU A 163 16.02 9.73 8.93
C LEU A 163 14.57 10.16 8.97
N ASN A 164 13.94 10.37 7.82
CA ASN A 164 12.50 10.63 7.73
C ASN A 164 11.66 9.43 8.19
N ASP A 165 12.03 8.23 7.76
CA ASP A 165 11.35 7.00 8.15
C ASP A 165 11.50 6.78 9.67
N LEU A 166 12.69 7.03 10.22
CA LEU A 166 12.96 6.94 11.65
C LEU A 166 12.16 7.98 12.46
N SER A 167 12.12 9.24 12.01
CA SER A 167 11.33 10.31 12.65
C SER A 167 9.84 9.96 12.64
N SER A 168 9.32 9.48 11.50
CA SER A 168 7.94 9.05 11.35
C SER A 168 7.58 7.87 12.26
N LYS A 169 8.48 6.89 12.37
CA LYS A 169 8.34 5.74 13.26
C LYS A 169 8.27 6.17 14.73
N MET A 170 9.13 7.09 15.16
CA MET A 170 9.13 7.62 16.52
C MET A 170 7.91 8.50 16.84
N SER A 171 7.27 9.10 15.84
CA SER A 171 6.02 9.84 16.01
C SER A 171 4.82 8.91 16.20
N SER A 172 4.88 7.69 15.67
CA SER A 172 3.83 6.69 15.87
C SER A 172 4.01 6.04 17.24
N ALA A 173 3.02 6.17 18.11
CA ALA A 173 3.04 5.54 19.45
C ALA A 173 3.01 3.99 19.42
N THR A 174 3.02 3.40 18.24
CA THR A 174 2.82 1.96 18.02
C THR A 174 4.12 1.18 17.87
N GLU A 175 5.20 1.83 17.42
CA GLU A 175 6.48 1.15 17.17
C GLU A 175 7.64 1.90 17.82
N LEU A 176 8.50 1.14 18.50
CA LEU A 176 9.74 1.66 19.05
C LEU A 176 10.86 1.56 18.03
N PRO A 177 11.77 2.55 17.98
CA PRO A 177 12.99 2.42 17.20
C PRO A 177 13.86 1.29 17.76
N THR A 178 14.49 0.56 16.89
CA THR A 178 15.48 -0.44 17.25
C THR A 178 16.81 0.23 17.63
N ILE A 179 17.65 -0.46 18.40
CA ILE A 179 19.01 0.03 18.74
C ILE A 179 19.79 0.32 17.46
N LYS A 180 19.66 -0.51 16.45
CA LYS A 180 20.31 -0.35 15.15
C LYS A 180 19.90 0.93 14.41
N GLU A 181 18.63 1.32 14.50
CA GLU A 181 18.14 2.58 13.93
C GLU A 181 18.68 3.79 14.70
N LEU A 182 18.77 3.70 16.03
CA LEU A 182 19.38 4.76 16.84
C LEU A 182 20.88 4.89 16.58
N GLU A 183 21.60 3.77 16.44
CA GLU A 183 22.99 3.75 16.00
C GLU A 183 23.16 4.36 14.61
N GLY A 184 22.20 4.10 13.71
CA GLY A 184 22.15 4.68 12.37
C GLY A 184 22.02 6.21 12.39
N LEU A 185 21.14 6.75 13.24
CA LEU A 185 21.02 8.21 13.43
C LEU A 185 22.36 8.80 13.90
N TRP A 186 22.97 8.19 14.92
CA TRP A 186 24.27 8.61 15.43
C TRP A 186 25.34 8.56 14.35
N TYR A 187 25.39 7.48 13.58
CA TYR A 187 26.35 7.30 12.49
C TYR A 187 26.24 8.40 11.43
N GLU A 188 25.02 8.72 11.00
CA GLU A 188 24.79 9.76 9.97
C GLU A 188 25.21 11.15 10.47
N LEU A 189 24.92 11.49 11.73
CA LEU A 189 25.37 12.74 12.34
C LEU A 189 26.89 12.82 12.42
N GLN A 190 27.56 11.73 12.86
CA GLN A 190 29.04 11.66 12.90
C GLN A 190 29.63 11.74 11.49
N ARG A 191 29.05 11.07 10.52
CA ARG A 191 29.51 11.11 9.13
C ARG A 191 29.46 12.53 8.57
N GLU A 192 28.39 13.27 8.83
CA GLU A 192 28.29 14.67 8.40
C GLU A 192 29.34 15.57 9.08
N MET A 193 29.57 15.36 10.36
CA MET A 193 30.63 16.10 11.12
C MET A 193 32.01 15.82 10.55
N VAL A 194 32.33 14.56 10.27
CA VAL A 194 33.63 14.17 9.68
C VAL A 194 33.76 14.76 8.28
N ALA A 195 32.71 14.61 7.45
CA ALA A 195 32.68 15.17 6.11
C ALA A 195 32.84 16.70 6.09
N GLY A 196 32.34 17.39 7.13
CA GLY A 196 32.54 18.82 7.33
C GLY A 196 33.99 19.24 7.53
N SER A 197 34.85 18.35 8.02
CA SER A 197 36.28 18.60 8.24
C SER A 197 37.21 18.20 7.07
N GLU A 198 36.63 17.50 6.05
CA GLU A 198 37.40 16.93 4.96
C GLU A 198 37.44 17.78 3.71
N VAL A 199 38.55 17.73 2.98
CA VAL A 199 38.62 18.15 1.57
C VAL A 199 38.75 16.88 0.73
N VAL A 200 37.75 16.62 -0.08
CA VAL A 200 37.63 15.37 -0.81
C VAL A 200 37.31 15.62 -2.29
N SER A 201 37.97 14.87 -3.18
CA SER A 201 37.67 14.87 -4.62
C SER A 201 36.99 13.56 -5.03
N PHE A 202 35.89 13.65 -5.76
CA PHE A 202 35.13 12.50 -6.26
C PHE A 202 34.43 12.82 -7.59
N ASN A 203 34.09 11.79 -8.36
CA ASN A 203 33.33 11.96 -9.59
C ASN A 203 31.86 12.19 -9.28
N ALA A 204 31.26 13.20 -9.86
CA ALA A 204 29.84 13.49 -9.75
C ALA A 204 29.29 14.06 -11.05
N ASN A 205 28.00 13.84 -11.28
CA ASN A 205 27.24 14.48 -12.34
C ASN A 205 26.90 15.91 -11.93
N VAL A 206 27.29 16.88 -12.75
CA VAL A 206 27.07 18.31 -12.53
C VAL A 206 26.21 18.88 -13.65
N ILE A 207 25.19 19.66 -13.30
CA ILE A 207 24.34 20.32 -14.28
C ILE A 207 25.04 21.58 -14.76
N ASN A 208 25.24 21.68 -16.08
CA ASN A 208 25.82 22.87 -16.70
C ASN A 208 24.80 24.02 -16.82
N LEU A 209 25.22 25.18 -17.32
CA LEU A 209 24.36 26.34 -17.47
C LEU A 209 23.27 26.16 -18.54
N ASP A 210 23.44 25.20 -19.43
CA ASP A 210 22.48 24.87 -20.50
C ASP A 210 21.45 23.84 -20.01
N GLY A 211 21.60 23.34 -18.77
CA GLY A 211 20.69 22.36 -18.13
C GLY A 211 21.05 20.91 -18.42
N GLU A 212 22.16 20.63 -19.10
CA GLU A 212 22.66 19.29 -19.39
C GLU A 212 23.55 18.78 -18.25
N SER A 213 23.56 17.48 -18.02
CA SER A 213 24.43 16.85 -17.02
C SER A 213 25.76 16.43 -17.64
N GLU A 214 26.85 16.81 -17.01
CA GLU A 214 28.22 16.42 -17.39
C GLU A 214 28.94 15.75 -16.21
N ASP A 215 29.81 14.80 -16.49
CA ASP A 215 30.67 14.18 -15.49
C ASP A 215 31.82 15.09 -15.13
N CYS A 216 32.01 15.33 -13.83
CA CYS A 216 33.06 16.16 -13.32
C CYS A 216 33.73 15.59 -12.07
N VAL A 217 35.05 15.82 -11.94
CA VAL A 217 35.75 15.60 -10.68
C VAL A 217 35.45 16.79 -9.79
N VAL A 218 34.57 16.59 -8.81
CA VAL A 218 34.18 17.62 -7.85
C VAL A 218 35.09 17.55 -6.65
N THR A 219 35.70 18.69 -6.28
CA THR A 219 36.41 18.84 -5.02
C THR A 219 35.53 19.56 -4.02
N ARG A 220 35.13 18.87 -2.95
CA ARG A 220 34.32 19.41 -1.84
C ARG A 220 35.22 19.85 -0.69
N VAL A 221 35.00 21.03 -0.18
CA VAL A 221 35.70 21.60 0.99
C VAL A 221 34.72 21.70 2.14
N GLY A 222 34.74 20.73 3.01
CA GLY A 222 33.80 20.62 4.12
C GLY A 222 32.33 20.63 3.65
N LEU A 223 31.51 21.38 4.35
CA LEU A 223 30.08 21.59 4.04
C LEU A 223 29.83 22.92 3.29
N TYR A 224 30.91 23.64 2.94
CA TYR A 224 30.77 25.03 2.50
C TYR A 224 30.94 25.23 1.01
N ASN A 225 31.84 24.48 0.36
CA ASN A 225 32.16 24.72 -1.03
C ASN A 225 32.30 23.41 -1.81
N ALA A 226 31.79 23.40 -3.03
CA ALA A 226 32.05 22.38 -4.04
C ALA A 226 32.55 23.06 -5.32
N ILE A 227 33.55 22.46 -5.96
CA ILE A 227 34.27 23.04 -7.08
C ILE A 227 34.44 21.98 -8.15
N CYS A 228 34.19 22.35 -9.41
CA CYS A 228 34.53 21.56 -10.58
C CYS A 228 35.27 22.45 -11.59
N ASN A 229 36.43 21.98 -12.08
CA ASN A 229 37.22 22.69 -13.08
C ASN A 229 37.53 24.16 -12.69
N GLY A 230 37.72 24.41 -11.37
CA GLY A 230 37.97 25.74 -10.83
C GLY A 230 36.78 26.68 -10.82
N LYS A 231 35.57 26.19 -11.00
CA LYS A 231 34.31 26.94 -10.86
C LYS A 231 33.55 26.40 -9.64
N TYR A 232 32.88 27.30 -8.94
CA TYR A 232 32.02 26.95 -7.81
C TYR A 232 30.72 26.35 -8.25
N LEU A 233 30.25 25.41 -7.46
CA LEU A 233 28.99 24.68 -7.65
C LEU A 233 28.02 25.01 -6.51
N GLU A 234 26.74 24.87 -6.80
CA GLU A 234 25.67 24.78 -5.80
C GLU A 234 25.08 23.38 -5.81
N TYR A 235 24.53 22.95 -4.69
CA TYR A 235 23.80 21.68 -4.61
C TYR A 235 22.30 21.94 -4.76
N ILE A 236 21.67 21.25 -5.67
CA ILE A 236 20.23 21.30 -5.89
C ILE A 236 19.59 20.10 -5.18
N GLY A 237 19.11 20.29 -3.93
CA GLY A 237 18.51 19.24 -3.11
C GLY A 237 17.37 18.50 -3.79
N SER A 238 16.51 19.21 -4.53
CA SER A 238 15.39 18.58 -5.27
C SER A 238 15.84 17.59 -6.36
N LYS A 239 17.02 17.83 -6.96
CA LYS A 239 17.60 16.94 -7.99
C LYS A 239 18.64 15.96 -7.44
N GLY A 240 19.18 16.23 -6.25
CA GLY A 240 20.25 15.44 -5.66
C GLY A 240 21.60 15.59 -6.40
N GLN A 241 21.81 16.70 -7.10
CA GLN A 241 22.96 16.93 -7.97
C GLN A 241 23.54 18.33 -7.77
N TYR A 242 24.84 18.48 -8.13
CA TYR A 242 25.45 19.79 -8.23
C TYR A 242 25.05 20.49 -9.53
N ALA A 243 25.06 21.82 -9.49
CA ALA A 243 24.97 22.66 -10.68
C ALA A 243 26.05 23.77 -10.63
N PHE A 244 26.50 24.22 -11.78
CA PHE A 244 27.35 25.40 -11.84
C PHE A 244 26.57 26.63 -11.40
N LEU A 245 27.20 27.43 -10.52
CA LEU A 245 26.64 28.73 -10.18
C LEU A 245 26.45 29.58 -11.43
N GLY A 246 25.26 30.12 -11.64
CA GLY A 246 24.97 31.02 -12.77
C GLY A 246 25.82 32.32 -12.76
N LYS A 247 26.20 32.75 -11.55
CA LYS A 247 27.14 33.86 -11.35
C LYS A 247 28.28 33.41 -10.43
N GLN A 248 29.46 33.26 -10.99
CA GLN A 248 30.65 32.89 -10.22
C GLN A 248 31.09 34.01 -9.26
N PRO A 249 31.72 33.71 -8.12
CA PRO A 249 32.29 34.71 -7.20
C PRO A 249 33.40 35.56 -7.87
N GLU A 250 33.88 36.52 -7.10
CA GLU A 250 34.99 37.39 -7.56
C GLU A 250 36.22 36.58 -7.99
N GLY A 251 36.97 37.14 -8.97
CA GLY A 251 38.08 36.46 -9.60
C GLY A 251 39.17 35.92 -8.65
N ARG A 252 39.35 36.56 -7.48
CA ARG A 252 40.26 36.07 -6.42
C ARG A 252 39.86 34.70 -5.92
N TYR A 253 38.58 34.46 -5.67
CA TYR A 253 38.05 33.16 -5.19
C TYR A 253 38.09 32.12 -6.31
N VAL A 254 37.76 32.48 -7.52
CA VAL A 254 37.87 31.57 -8.70
C VAL A 254 39.34 31.19 -8.92
N SER A 255 40.29 32.10 -8.69
CA SER A 255 41.73 31.80 -8.78
C SER A 255 42.16 30.78 -7.71
N SER A 256 41.65 30.91 -6.48
CA SER A 256 41.89 29.93 -5.38
C SER A 256 41.29 28.58 -5.71
N ALA A 257 40.05 28.56 -6.25
CA ALA A 257 39.39 27.34 -6.69
C ALA A 257 40.18 26.59 -7.78
N LYS A 258 40.74 27.32 -8.76
CA LYS A 258 41.56 26.74 -9.82
C LYS A 258 42.87 26.13 -9.27
N LYS A 259 43.45 26.74 -8.24
CA LYS A 259 44.64 26.18 -7.56
C LYS A 259 44.25 24.88 -6.83
N LEU A 260 43.16 24.88 -6.09
CA LEU A 260 42.69 23.73 -5.36
C LEU A 260 42.36 22.54 -6.27
N SER A 261 41.72 22.78 -7.42
CA SER A 261 41.41 21.73 -8.41
C SER A 261 42.66 21.06 -9.02
N LYS A 262 43.81 21.65 -8.88
CA LYS A 262 45.11 21.15 -9.42
C LYS A 262 46.04 20.67 -8.34
N ALA A 263 45.66 20.79 -7.08
CA ALA A 263 46.47 20.44 -5.93
C ALA A 263 46.66 18.92 -5.80
N ASP A 264 47.85 18.51 -5.42
CA ASP A 264 48.16 17.15 -5.04
C ASP A 264 47.64 16.83 -3.65
N VAL A 265 47.43 15.53 -3.38
CA VAL A 265 47.01 15.06 -2.04
C VAL A 265 48.06 15.41 -1.00
N GLY A 266 47.65 16.13 0.06
CA GLY A 266 48.51 16.59 1.13
C GLY A 266 49.13 17.96 0.91
N GLU A 267 48.91 18.61 -0.22
CA GLU A 267 49.34 19.99 -0.47
C GLU A 267 48.46 20.97 0.34
N VAL A 268 49.14 21.92 1.01
CA VAL A 268 48.46 22.95 1.79
C VAL A 268 48.22 24.17 0.91
N ILE A 269 46.97 24.42 0.59
CA ILE A 269 46.53 25.57 -0.24
C ILE A 269 45.74 26.55 0.60
N LYS A 270 46.04 27.82 0.47
CA LYS A 270 45.22 28.89 1.02
C LYS A 270 43.98 29.03 0.14
N PHE A 271 42.85 28.65 0.69
CA PHE A 271 41.54 28.68 0.07
C PHE A 271 40.61 29.62 0.84
N GLY A 272 39.87 30.47 0.11
CA GLY A 272 38.93 31.43 0.71
C GLY A 272 38.95 32.74 -0.01
#